data_a06085216a423f125a30a03855aeeb3d
#
_entry.id   a06085216a423f125a30a03855aeeb3d
#
_cell.length_a   1.000
_cell.length_b   1.000
_cell.length_c   1.000
_cell.angle_alpha   90.00
_cell.angle_beta   90.00
_cell.angle_gamma   90.00
#
_symmetry.space_group_name_H-M   'P 1'
#
loop_
_entity.id
_entity.type
_entity.pdbx_description
1 polymer ?
#
loop_
_entity_poly.entity_id
_entity_poly.type
_entity_poly.pdbx_seq_one_letter_code
_entity_poly.pdbx_strand_id
1 'polypeptide(L)'
;MYLLDEPSAHLDANARMEAAKAIRRTMESNEKAAMVIDHDIYFIDIVSDSLLVFDGEGGKNGNAVGPLTLRKGMNKFLKDIDMTFRRDHESYRPRINKPNSRKDREQKIAGEYFYIE
;
A
#
# COMPACT_ATOMS: atom_id res chain seq x y z
N MET A 1 12.78 17.28 -3.11
CA MET A 1 11.92 16.18 -2.62
C MET A 1 10.79 16.74 -1.79
N TYR A 2 9.59 16.21 -1.96
CA TYR A 2 8.40 16.59 -1.21
C TYR A 2 8.12 15.57 -0.11
N LEU A 3 7.65 16.04 1.04
CA LEU A 3 7.21 15.20 2.14
C LEU A 3 5.72 15.42 2.36
N LEU A 4 4.92 14.35 2.27
CA LEU A 4 3.47 14.40 2.45
C LEU A 4 3.08 13.48 3.60
N ASP A 5 2.40 14.05 4.60
CA ASP A 5 1.99 13.32 5.79
C ASP A 5 0.49 13.08 5.79
N GLU A 6 0.10 11.82 5.67
CA GLU A 6 -1.29 11.35 5.62
C GLU A 6 -2.19 12.13 4.64
N PRO A 7 -1.79 12.25 3.35
CA PRO A 7 -2.58 13.01 2.39
C PRO A 7 -3.96 12.42 2.11
N SER A 8 -4.21 11.16 2.45
CA SER A 8 -5.52 10.53 2.29
C SER A 8 -6.47 10.80 3.45
N ALA A 9 -6.00 11.40 4.54
CA ALA A 9 -6.80 11.64 5.73
C ALA A 9 -8.02 12.52 5.42
N HIS A 10 -9.17 12.16 5.99
CA HIS A 10 -10.44 12.87 5.85
C HIS A 10 -11.02 12.90 4.42
N LEU A 11 -10.46 12.13 3.49
CA LEU A 11 -11.00 12.01 2.14
C LEU A 11 -11.87 10.76 2.00
N ASP A 12 -12.93 10.86 1.20
CA ASP A 12 -13.71 9.68 0.83
C ASP A 12 -12.95 8.82 -0.20
N ALA A 13 -13.49 7.65 -0.53
CA ALA A 13 -12.83 6.70 -1.42
C ALA A 13 -12.48 7.31 -2.79
N ASN A 14 -13.41 8.04 -3.40
CA ASN A 14 -13.17 8.66 -4.70
C ASN A 14 -12.12 9.77 -4.62
N ALA A 15 -12.20 10.62 -3.59
CA ALA A 15 -11.25 11.70 -3.38
C ALA A 15 -9.84 11.16 -3.11
N ARG A 16 -9.72 10.05 -2.38
CA ARG A 16 -8.43 9.38 -2.14
C ARG A 16 -7.79 8.89 -3.43
N MET A 17 -8.58 8.25 -4.29
CA MET A 17 -8.09 7.76 -5.57
C MET A 17 -7.64 8.90 -6.48
N GLU A 18 -8.41 9.98 -6.55
CA GLU A 18 -8.07 11.16 -7.33
C GLU A 18 -6.83 11.86 -6.80
N ALA A 19 -6.70 11.97 -5.48
CA ALA A 19 -5.53 12.55 -4.83
C ALA A 19 -4.26 11.74 -5.13
N ALA A 20 -4.34 10.40 -5.02
CA ALA A 20 -3.22 9.51 -5.33
C ALA A 20 -2.75 9.67 -6.77
N LYS A 21 -3.68 9.69 -7.72
CA LYS A 21 -3.38 9.88 -9.14
C LYS A 21 -2.78 11.25 -9.41
N ALA A 22 -3.31 12.30 -8.78
CA ALA A 22 -2.83 13.66 -8.95
C ALA A 22 -1.39 13.82 -8.43
N ILE A 23 -1.10 13.28 -7.27
CA ILE A 23 0.25 13.30 -6.68
C ILE A 23 1.23 12.56 -7.60
N ARG A 24 0.88 11.36 -8.03
CA ARG A 24 1.72 10.58 -8.93
C ARG A 24 2.00 11.31 -10.24
N ARG A 25 0.99 11.80 -10.91
CA ARG A 25 1.13 12.55 -12.16
C ARG A 25 2.01 13.80 -11.99
N THR A 26 1.78 14.54 -10.91
CA THR A 26 2.53 15.77 -10.65
C THR A 26 4.01 15.47 -10.44
N MET A 27 4.33 14.43 -9.67
CA MET A 27 5.73 14.06 -9.42
C MET A 27 6.41 13.55 -10.69
N GLU A 28 5.74 12.71 -11.45
CA GLU A 28 6.26 12.17 -12.71
C GLU A 28 6.47 13.28 -13.75
N SER A 29 5.49 14.16 -13.91
CA SER A 29 5.58 15.27 -14.89
C SER A 29 6.68 16.26 -14.59
N ASN A 30 6.97 16.51 -13.33
CA ASN A 30 7.99 17.46 -12.90
C ASN A 30 9.32 16.79 -12.56
N GLU A 31 9.43 15.48 -12.75
CA GLU A 31 10.61 14.68 -12.41
C GLU A 31 11.07 14.92 -10.97
N LYS A 32 10.11 14.95 -10.03
CA LYS A 32 10.36 15.16 -8.61
C LYS A 32 10.11 13.88 -7.83
N ALA A 33 10.80 13.75 -6.70
CA ALA A 33 10.59 12.68 -5.76
C ALA A 33 9.70 13.15 -4.61
N ALA A 34 8.87 12.25 -4.10
CA ALA A 34 8.07 12.50 -2.91
C ALA A 34 8.18 11.31 -1.96
N MET A 35 8.20 11.60 -0.67
CA MET A 35 8.03 10.62 0.38
C MET A 35 6.64 10.85 0.99
N VAL A 36 5.81 9.82 0.96
CA VAL A 36 4.43 9.88 1.44
C VAL A 36 4.30 8.95 2.63
N ILE A 37 3.78 9.46 3.73
CA ILE A 37 3.47 8.68 4.92
C ILE A 37 1.96 8.49 4.94
N ASP A 38 1.50 7.25 4.82
CA ASP A 38 0.07 6.94 4.84
C ASP A 38 -0.15 5.51 5.32
N HIS A 39 -1.37 5.20 5.72
CA HIS A 39 -1.77 3.86 6.13
C HIS A 39 -2.94 3.31 5.31
N ASP A 40 -3.44 4.06 4.35
CA ASP A 40 -4.48 3.61 3.44
C ASP A 40 -3.86 2.75 2.33
N ILE A 41 -4.20 1.46 2.33
CA ILE A 41 -3.61 0.47 1.43
C ILE A 41 -3.87 0.81 -0.05
N TYR A 42 -5.07 1.26 -0.36
CA TYR A 42 -5.43 1.62 -1.73
C TYR A 42 -4.65 2.84 -2.23
N PHE A 43 -4.48 3.82 -1.34
CA PHE A 43 -3.70 5.02 -1.64
C PHE A 43 -2.23 4.67 -1.88
N ILE A 44 -1.65 3.88 -0.99
CA ILE A 44 -0.26 3.43 -1.08
C ILE A 44 -0.02 2.65 -2.38
N ASP A 45 -0.93 1.76 -2.75
CA ASP A 45 -0.82 0.95 -3.97
C ASP A 45 -0.73 1.82 -5.23
N ILE A 46 -1.46 2.91 -5.27
CA ILE A 46 -1.48 3.79 -6.45
C ILE A 46 -0.29 4.76 -6.48
N VAL A 47 0.04 5.35 -5.34
CA VAL A 47 1.00 6.45 -5.28
C VAL A 47 2.45 5.99 -5.29
N SER A 48 2.73 4.75 -4.87
CA SER A 48 4.08 4.32 -4.54
C SER A 48 4.77 3.52 -5.65
N ASP A 49 6.08 3.72 -5.78
CA ASP A 49 6.97 2.88 -6.58
C ASP A 49 7.77 1.94 -5.67
N SER A 50 8.11 2.42 -4.48
CA SER A 50 8.85 1.65 -3.46
C SER A 50 8.31 2.01 -2.07
N LEU A 51 8.57 1.16 -1.11
CA LEU A 51 8.08 1.32 0.25
C LEU A 51 9.19 1.23 1.29
N LEU A 52 9.06 2.08 2.30
CA LEU A 52 9.71 1.88 3.59
C LEU A 52 8.64 1.35 4.54
N VAL A 53 8.88 0.18 5.11
CA VAL A 53 7.93 -0.45 6.02
C VAL A 53 8.45 -0.30 7.44
N PHE A 54 7.62 0.26 8.31
CA PHE A 54 7.95 0.42 9.72
C PHE A 54 7.30 -0.71 10.51
N ASP A 55 8.10 -1.40 11.30
CA ASP A 55 7.62 -2.44 12.20
C ASP A 55 8.24 -2.27 13.59
N GLY A 56 7.85 -3.11 14.52
CA GLY A 56 8.38 -3.09 15.86
C GLY A 56 7.30 -3.23 16.92
N GLU A 57 7.72 -3.06 18.15
CA GLU A 57 6.84 -3.16 19.31
C GLU A 57 6.59 -1.77 19.87
N GLY A 58 5.33 -1.36 19.92
CA GLY A 58 4.93 -0.03 20.38
C GLY A 58 5.50 0.31 21.74
N GLY A 59 6.15 1.47 21.83
CA GLY A 59 6.75 1.96 23.07
C GLY A 59 8.09 1.32 23.44
N LYS A 60 8.57 0.33 22.68
CA LYS A 60 9.83 -0.36 22.96
C LYS A 60 10.87 -0.19 21.86
N ASN A 61 10.52 -0.57 20.64
CA ASN A 61 11.42 -0.46 19.50
C ASN A 61 10.65 -0.21 18.22
N GLY A 62 11.36 0.28 17.22
CA GLY A 62 10.84 0.45 15.88
C GLY A 62 11.94 0.28 14.85
N ASN A 63 11.64 -0.39 13.76
CA ASN A 63 12.55 -0.62 12.67
C ASN A 63 11.94 -0.11 11.36
N ALA A 64 12.79 0.47 10.52
CA ALA A 64 12.42 0.80 9.14
C ALA A 64 13.12 -0.19 8.22
N VAL A 65 12.35 -0.87 7.39
CA VAL A 65 12.87 -1.83 6.41
C VAL A 65 12.64 -1.29 5.02
N GLY A 66 13.69 -1.24 4.23
CA GLY A 66 13.62 -0.79 2.85
C GLY A 66 14.72 0.21 2.48
N PRO A 67 14.56 0.88 1.31
CA PRO A 67 13.39 0.78 0.42
C PRO A 67 13.23 -0.60 -0.22
N LEU A 68 12.00 -1.08 -0.24
CA LEU A 68 11.60 -2.34 -0.88
C LEU A 68 10.79 -2.03 -2.14
N THR A 69 10.78 -2.95 -3.10
CA THR A 69 9.86 -2.83 -4.23
C THR A 69 8.41 -2.77 -3.70
N LEU A 70 7.51 -2.21 -4.49
CA LEU A 70 6.10 -2.13 -4.09
C LEU A 70 5.55 -3.50 -3.70
N ARG A 71 5.81 -4.53 -4.50
CA ARG A 71 5.35 -5.90 -4.23
C ARG A 71 5.89 -6.44 -2.90
N LYS A 72 7.19 -6.36 -2.69
CA LYS A 72 7.82 -6.86 -1.46
C LYS A 72 7.40 -6.07 -0.22
N GLY A 73 7.37 -4.75 -0.35
CA GLY A 73 6.97 -3.87 0.75
C GLY A 73 5.51 -4.05 1.14
N MET A 74 4.61 -4.12 0.16
CA MET A 74 3.19 -4.38 0.42
C MET A 74 2.97 -5.77 1.01
N ASN A 75 3.67 -6.78 0.51
CA ASN A 75 3.55 -8.14 1.05
C ASN A 75 3.96 -8.18 2.53
N LYS A 76 5.08 -7.55 2.87
CA LYS A 76 5.54 -7.44 4.27
C LYS A 76 4.53 -6.70 5.13
N PHE A 77 4.07 -5.55 4.69
CA PHE A 77 3.12 -4.72 5.43
C PHE A 77 1.79 -5.47 5.67
N LEU A 78 1.24 -6.07 4.64
CA LEU A 78 -0.02 -6.82 4.73
C LEU A 78 0.11 -8.06 5.62
N LYS A 79 1.25 -8.73 5.56
CA LYS A 79 1.53 -9.87 6.45
C LYS A 79 1.55 -9.44 7.92
N ASP A 80 2.17 -8.30 8.20
CA ASP A 80 2.26 -7.77 9.58
C ASP A 80 0.87 -7.42 10.15
N ILE A 81 -0.08 -7.01 9.31
CA ILE A 81 -1.46 -6.70 9.72
C ILE A 81 -2.44 -7.84 9.44
N ASP A 82 -1.96 -8.98 8.96
CA ASP A 82 -2.74 -10.19 8.69
C ASP A 82 -3.90 -9.96 7.70
N MET A 83 -3.65 -9.19 6.66
CA MET A 83 -4.61 -8.91 5.60
C MET A 83 -4.07 -9.33 4.25
N THR A 84 -4.98 -9.67 3.33
CA THR A 84 -4.61 -10.01 1.96
C THR A 84 -5.29 -9.06 0.98
N PHE A 85 -4.55 -8.72 -0.06
CA PHE A 85 -4.94 -7.77 -1.09
C PHE A 85 -4.81 -8.42 -2.46
N ARG A 86 -5.75 -8.16 -3.33
CA ARG A 86 -5.68 -8.62 -4.72
C ARG A 86 -6.32 -7.59 -5.66
N ARG A 87 -6.02 -7.71 -6.94
CA ARG A 87 -6.76 -6.99 -7.97
C ARG A 87 -7.81 -7.92 -8.56
N ASP A 88 -8.98 -7.38 -8.81
CA ASP A 88 -10.06 -8.11 -9.46
C ASP A 88 -9.63 -8.47 -10.89
N HIS A 89 -9.82 -9.73 -11.26
CA HIS A 89 -9.36 -10.26 -12.54
C HIS A 89 -9.98 -9.55 -13.76
N GLU A 90 -11.24 -9.16 -13.65
CA GLU A 90 -11.94 -8.51 -14.76
C GLU A 90 -11.82 -7.00 -14.76
N SER A 91 -12.05 -6.38 -13.61
CA SER A 91 -12.10 -4.91 -13.49
C SER A 91 -10.78 -4.28 -13.08
N TYR A 92 -9.79 -5.06 -12.67
CA TYR A 92 -8.50 -4.63 -12.12
C TYR A 92 -8.63 -3.72 -10.89
N ARG A 93 -9.81 -3.69 -10.28
CA ARG A 93 -10.02 -2.90 -9.06
C ARG A 93 -9.31 -3.54 -7.88
N PRO A 94 -8.65 -2.73 -7.03
CA PRO A 94 -8.05 -3.25 -5.81
C PRO A 94 -9.14 -3.74 -4.84
N ARG A 95 -8.89 -4.90 -4.23
CA ARG A 95 -9.80 -5.50 -3.26
C ARG A 95 -9.03 -6.09 -2.10
N ILE A 96 -9.55 -5.84 -0.90
CA ILE A 96 -9.08 -6.53 0.30
C ILE A 96 -10.01 -7.73 0.50
N ASN A 97 -9.45 -8.91 0.65
CA ASN A 97 -10.23 -10.12 0.88
C ASN A 97 -10.88 -10.09 2.26
N LYS A 98 -12.10 -10.57 2.33
CA LYS A 98 -12.78 -10.76 3.62
C LYS A 98 -11.95 -11.75 4.46
N PRO A 99 -11.71 -11.46 5.75
CA PRO A 99 -10.98 -12.39 6.63
C PRO A 99 -11.57 -13.78 6.61
N ASN A 100 -10.70 -14.80 6.49
CA ASN A 100 -11.06 -16.22 6.44
C ASN A 100 -11.87 -16.65 5.20
N SER A 101 -12.00 -15.80 4.20
CA SER A 101 -12.57 -16.20 2.92
C SER A 101 -11.63 -17.18 2.19
N ARG A 102 -12.16 -17.84 1.16
CA ARG A 102 -11.35 -18.78 0.37
C ARG A 102 -10.12 -18.11 -0.21
N LYS A 103 -10.27 -16.94 -0.82
CA LYS A 103 -9.15 -16.18 -1.41
C LYS A 103 -8.14 -15.74 -0.37
N ASP A 104 -8.62 -15.28 0.78
CA ASP A 104 -7.76 -14.88 1.90
C ASP A 104 -6.88 -16.05 2.34
N ARG A 105 -7.47 -17.22 2.57
CA ARG A 105 -6.73 -18.42 2.97
C ARG A 105 -5.74 -18.89 1.92
N GLU A 106 -6.14 -18.90 0.65
CA GLU A 106 -5.28 -19.30 -0.45
C GLU A 106 -4.04 -18.40 -0.54
N GLN A 107 -4.21 -17.10 -0.45
CA GLN A 107 -3.10 -16.15 -0.50
C GLN A 107 -2.17 -16.28 0.71
N LYS A 108 -2.71 -16.48 1.90
CA LYS A 108 -1.91 -16.68 3.12
C LYS A 108 -1.08 -17.95 3.05
N ILE A 109 -1.66 -19.05 2.59
CA ILE A 109 -0.94 -20.33 2.42
C ILE A 109 0.20 -20.19 1.41
N ALA A 110 -0.03 -19.47 0.32
CA ALA A 110 0.99 -19.22 -0.69
C ALA A 110 2.05 -18.20 -0.25
N GLY A 111 1.82 -17.48 0.84
CA GLY A 111 2.70 -16.40 1.30
C GLY A 111 2.57 -15.13 0.46
N GLU A 112 1.51 -15.01 -0.33
CA GLU A 112 1.26 -13.89 -1.23
C GLU A 112 0.15 -12.98 -0.69
N TYR A 113 0.49 -12.18 0.30
CA TYR A 113 -0.47 -11.25 0.91
C TYR A 113 -0.84 -10.10 -0.02
N PHE A 114 0.06 -9.76 -0.93
CA PHE A 114 -0.17 -8.76 -1.97
C PHE A 114 -0.06 -9.47 -3.33
N TYR A 115 -1.21 -9.73 -3.94
CA TYR A 115 -1.29 -10.45 -5.20
C TYR A 115 -1.70 -9.52 -6.35
N ILE A 116 -0.83 -9.38 -7.32
CA ILE A 116 -1.09 -8.66 -8.58
C ILE A 116 -0.72 -9.62 -9.71
N GLU A 117 -1.67 -9.88 -10.58
CA GLU A 117 -1.40 -10.60 -11.81
C GLU A 117 -0.66 -9.74 -12.82
#